data_028098fa433162a84eeab7954bfae467
#
_entry.id   028098fa433162a84eeab7954bfae467
#
_cell.length_a   1.000
_cell.length_b   1.000
_cell.length_c   1.000
_cell.angle_alpha   90.00
_cell.angle_beta   90.00
_cell.angle_gamma   90.00
#
_symmetry.space_group_name_H-M   'P 1'
#
loop_
_entity.id
_entity.type
_entity.pdbx_description
1 polymer ?
#
loop_
_entity_poly.entity_id
_entity_poly.type
_entity_poly.pdbx_seq_one_letter_code
_entity_poly.pdbx_strand_id
1 'polypeptide(L)'
;MKRTVPFLVLALTLALSSAAYAGGEKCAREAAHKEKAAKMAAHGWLGLKTDKDAAGAYRVASVAAGSPAAKAGFRAGDVLVALNGVALTEANHEAVKKAKSDCAVGKTVAYTIRRDGAERTLTATLAPVPDAVLAEWMKEEEKAQVASKEN
;
A
#
# COMPACT_ATOMS: atom_id res chain seq x y z
N MET A 1 18.39 -45.76 63.53
CA MET A 1 17.54 -44.60 63.91
C MET A 1 17.11 -43.90 62.60
N LYS A 2 15.88 -44.12 62.24
CA LYS A 2 15.29 -43.58 60.99
C LYS A 2 14.52 -42.29 61.32
N ARG A 3 14.97 -41.14 60.80
CA ARG A 3 14.24 -39.86 60.91
C ARG A 3 13.48 -39.61 59.62
N THR A 4 12.19 -39.80 59.68
CA THR A 4 11.21 -39.40 58.62
C THR A 4 10.94 -37.91 58.75
N VAL A 5 11.15 -37.18 57.63
CA VAL A 5 10.76 -35.78 57.51
C VAL A 5 9.45 -35.73 56.73
N PRO A 6 8.39 -35.10 57.24
CA PRO A 6 7.15 -34.99 56.47
C PRO A 6 7.26 -33.92 55.41
N PHE A 7 6.89 -34.29 54.17
CA PHE A 7 6.74 -33.44 53.00
C PHE A 7 5.49 -32.57 53.20
N LEU A 8 5.71 -31.30 53.49
CA LEU A 8 4.65 -30.30 53.50
C LEU A 8 4.46 -29.81 52.05
N VAL A 9 3.44 -30.31 51.40
CA VAL A 9 3.04 -29.85 50.05
C VAL A 9 2.32 -28.51 50.22
N LEU A 10 3.04 -27.44 49.93
CA LEU A 10 2.46 -26.09 49.80
C LEU A 10 1.90 -25.94 48.38
N ALA A 11 0.61 -26.19 48.22
CA ALA A 11 -0.11 -25.91 47.01
C ALA A 11 -0.26 -24.39 46.85
N LEU A 12 0.68 -23.75 46.13
CA LEU A 12 0.54 -22.37 45.71
C LEU A 12 -0.32 -22.34 44.46
N THR A 13 -1.60 -22.04 44.61
CA THR A 13 -2.55 -21.79 43.54
C THR A 13 -2.17 -20.49 42.83
N LEU A 14 -1.49 -20.63 41.67
CA LEU A 14 -1.21 -19.52 40.78
C LEU A 14 -2.50 -19.25 39.96
N ALA A 15 -3.35 -18.39 40.49
CA ALA A 15 -4.44 -17.79 39.71
C ALA A 15 -3.79 -16.78 38.77
N LEU A 16 -3.33 -17.24 37.61
CA LEU A 16 -2.97 -16.33 36.50
C LEU A 16 -4.23 -15.73 35.94
N SER A 17 -4.46 -14.48 36.25
CA SER A 17 -5.48 -13.64 35.65
C SER A 17 -5.20 -13.52 34.14
N SER A 18 -6.02 -14.20 33.35
CA SER A 18 -6.04 -14.16 31.87
C SER A 18 -6.58 -12.85 31.27
N ALA A 19 -6.65 -11.78 32.05
CA ALA A 19 -7.20 -10.49 31.61
C ALA A 19 -6.19 -9.55 30.93
N ALA A 20 -4.90 -9.91 30.88
CA ALA A 20 -3.86 -9.02 30.32
C ALA A 20 -3.55 -9.24 28.83
N TYR A 21 -4.11 -10.27 28.19
CA TYR A 21 -3.77 -10.61 26.80
C TYR A 21 -4.64 -9.93 25.72
N ALA A 22 -5.83 -9.44 26.06
CA ALA A 22 -6.74 -8.84 25.08
C ALA A 22 -6.38 -7.38 24.68
N GLY A 23 -5.55 -6.69 25.49
CA GLY A 23 -5.14 -5.31 25.21
C GLY A 23 -3.97 -5.19 24.21
N GLY A 24 -3.09 -6.18 24.19
CA GLY A 24 -1.87 -6.14 23.37
C GLY A 24 -2.13 -6.25 21.87
N GLU A 25 -3.07 -7.08 21.45
CA GLU A 25 -3.39 -7.26 20.03
C GLU A 25 -4.07 -6.04 19.42
N LYS A 26 -4.91 -5.35 20.18
CA LYS A 26 -5.61 -4.14 19.73
C LYS A 26 -4.64 -2.98 19.53
N CYS A 27 -3.74 -2.76 20.49
CA CYS A 27 -2.69 -1.74 20.37
C CYS A 27 -1.68 -2.06 19.25
N ALA A 28 -1.32 -3.32 19.04
CA ALA A 28 -0.44 -3.74 17.97
C ALA A 28 -1.10 -3.53 16.59
N ARG A 29 -2.39 -3.80 16.47
CA ARG A 29 -3.16 -3.54 15.25
C ARG A 29 -3.28 -2.06 14.93
N GLU A 30 -3.57 -1.23 15.92
CA GLU A 30 -3.66 0.23 15.74
C GLU A 30 -2.30 0.83 15.35
N ALA A 31 -1.20 0.37 15.97
CA ALA A 31 0.14 0.79 15.62
C ALA A 31 0.52 0.40 14.18
N ALA A 32 0.22 -0.85 13.77
CA ALA A 32 0.45 -1.33 12.41
C ALA A 32 -0.39 -0.56 11.38
N HIS A 33 -1.64 -0.24 11.71
CA HIS A 33 -2.52 0.56 10.85
C HIS A 33 -1.98 1.99 10.66
N LYS A 34 -1.51 2.61 11.74
CA LYS A 34 -0.94 3.95 11.71
C LYS A 34 0.38 4.00 10.92
N GLU A 35 1.25 3.01 11.10
CA GLU A 35 2.49 2.91 10.34
C GLU A 35 2.22 2.71 8.84
N LYS A 36 1.25 1.88 8.50
CA LYS A 36 0.85 1.64 7.10
C LYS A 36 0.27 2.88 6.46
N ALA A 37 -0.62 3.58 7.15
CA ALA A 37 -1.18 4.85 6.69
C ALA A 37 -0.09 5.89 6.46
N ALA A 38 0.90 5.98 7.35
CA ALA A 38 2.04 6.88 7.21
C ALA A 38 2.90 6.54 5.98
N LYS A 39 3.14 5.25 5.72
CA LYS A 39 3.85 4.79 4.50
C LYS A 39 3.08 5.12 3.24
N MET A 40 1.76 4.92 3.22
CA MET A 40 0.91 5.27 2.09
C MET A 40 0.86 6.79 1.86
N ALA A 41 0.78 7.58 2.92
CA ALA A 41 0.81 9.04 2.85
C ALA A 41 2.16 9.60 2.35
N ALA A 42 3.27 8.90 2.62
CA ALA A 42 4.60 9.27 2.13
C ALA A 42 4.78 9.00 0.62
N HIS A 43 3.98 8.10 0.04
CA HIS A 43 3.94 7.91 -1.40
C HIS A 43 3.38 9.15 -2.09
N GLY A 44 4.05 9.56 -3.15
CA GLY A 44 3.56 10.65 -3.97
C GLY A 44 2.29 10.27 -4.73
N TRP A 45 1.27 11.10 -4.63
CA TRP A 45 0.01 10.92 -5.33
C TRP A 45 0.03 11.59 -6.71
N LEU A 46 -0.30 10.84 -7.73
CA LEU A 46 -0.43 11.33 -9.10
C LEU A 46 -1.89 11.62 -9.48
N GLY A 47 -2.82 10.86 -8.92
CA GLY A 47 -4.25 11.00 -9.19
C GLY A 47 -4.72 10.26 -10.44
N LEU A 48 -4.07 9.14 -10.76
CA LEU A 48 -4.48 8.20 -11.82
C LEU A 48 -5.10 6.94 -11.20
N LYS A 49 -6.19 6.48 -11.79
CA LYS A 49 -6.69 5.12 -11.65
C LYS A 49 -6.35 4.36 -12.93
N THR A 50 -5.73 3.19 -12.78
CA THR A 50 -5.27 2.38 -13.92
C THR A 50 -5.79 0.97 -13.82
N ASP A 51 -6.21 0.40 -14.93
CA ASP A 51 -6.57 -0.99 -15.07
C ASP A 51 -5.54 -1.70 -15.96
N LYS A 52 -5.33 -3.00 -15.73
CA LYS A 52 -4.59 -3.85 -16.66
C LYS A 52 -5.56 -4.37 -17.73
N ASP A 53 -5.18 -4.21 -18.98
CA ASP A 53 -5.91 -4.84 -20.08
C ASP A 53 -5.53 -6.33 -20.23
N ALA A 54 -6.22 -7.02 -21.13
CA ALA A 54 -5.98 -8.46 -21.37
C ALA A 54 -4.55 -8.78 -21.87
N ALA A 55 -3.83 -7.79 -22.40
CA ALA A 55 -2.44 -7.90 -22.82
C ALA A 55 -1.45 -7.54 -21.70
N GLY A 56 -1.94 -7.22 -20.50
CA GLY A 56 -1.12 -6.82 -19.35
C GLY A 56 -0.65 -5.36 -19.38
N ALA A 57 -1.10 -4.56 -20.32
CA ALA A 57 -0.76 -3.14 -20.40
C ALA A 57 -1.59 -2.32 -19.41
N TYR A 58 -0.97 -1.32 -18.81
CA TYR A 58 -1.64 -0.41 -17.88
C TYR A 58 -2.35 0.70 -18.65
N ARG A 59 -3.68 0.72 -18.59
CA ARG A 59 -4.52 1.75 -19.19
C ARG A 59 -5.08 2.68 -18.13
N VAL A 60 -5.07 3.97 -18.38
CA VAL A 60 -5.70 4.97 -17.51
C VAL A 60 -7.20 4.84 -17.59
N ALA A 61 -7.84 4.42 -16.51
CA ALA A 61 -9.29 4.32 -16.38
C ALA A 61 -9.91 5.67 -16.05
N SER A 62 -9.30 6.42 -15.14
CA SER A 62 -9.75 7.76 -14.76
C SER A 62 -8.62 8.64 -14.23
N VAL A 63 -8.83 9.93 -14.31
CA VAL A 63 -7.93 10.97 -13.81
C VAL A 63 -8.69 11.82 -12.81
N ALA A 64 -8.18 11.95 -11.60
CA ALA A 64 -8.80 12.77 -10.56
C ALA A 64 -8.71 14.26 -10.94
N ALA A 65 -9.82 14.97 -10.82
CA ALA A 65 -9.86 16.41 -11.09
C ALA A 65 -8.91 17.18 -10.18
N GLY A 66 -8.19 18.15 -10.73
CA GLY A 66 -7.22 18.97 -9.98
C GLY A 66 -5.93 18.24 -9.56
N SER A 67 -5.80 16.96 -9.87
CA SER A 67 -4.61 16.16 -9.56
C SER A 67 -3.37 16.56 -10.37
N PRO A 68 -2.16 16.18 -9.94
CA PRO A 68 -0.95 16.33 -10.75
C PRO A 68 -1.08 15.71 -12.14
N ALA A 69 -1.75 14.57 -12.26
CA ALA A 69 -2.00 13.93 -13.54
C ALA A 69 -2.89 14.77 -14.47
N ALA A 70 -3.97 15.35 -13.93
CA ALA A 70 -4.83 16.24 -14.71
C ALA A 70 -4.06 17.46 -15.22
N LYS A 71 -3.22 18.06 -14.37
CA LYS A 71 -2.36 19.20 -14.74
C LYS A 71 -1.29 18.85 -15.76
N ALA A 72 -0.76 17.63 -15.70
CA ALA A 72 0.22 17.11 -16.67
C ALA A 72 -0.42 16.71 -18.01
N GLY A 73 -1.75 16.68 -18.11
CA GLY A 73 -2.46 16.39 -19.35
C GLY A 73 -2.74 14.90 -19.60
N PHE A 74 -2.70 14.06 -18.55
CA PHE A 74 -3.19 12.68 -18.64
C PHE A 74 -4.69 12.64 -18.93
N ARG A 75 -5.13 11.60 -19.63
CA ARG A 75 -6.54 11.38 -19.98
C ARG A 75 -6.91 9.92 -19.80
N ALA A 76 -8.19 9.67 -19.54
CA ALA A 76 -8.72 8.32 -19.60
C ALA A 76 -8.49 7.73 -21.00
N GLY A 77 -8.09 6.47 -21.07
CA GLY A 77 -7.73 5.77 -22.31
C GLY A 77 -6.24 5.80 -22.65
N ASP A 78 -5.40 6.63 -21.99
CA ASP A 78 -3.95 6.58 -22.18
C ASP A 78 -3.40 5.21 -21.78
N VAL A 79 -2.47 4.68 -22.55
CA VAL A 79 -1.73 3.47 -22.19
C VAL A 79 -0.38 3.88 -21.62
N LEU A 80 -0.09 3.47 -20.38
CA LEU A 80 1.19 3.73 -19.74
C LEU A 80 2.24 2.78 -20.29
N VAL A 81 3.29 3.30 -20.90
CA VAL A 81 4.35 2.53 -21.56
C VAL A 81 5.58 2.43 -20.67
N ALA A 82 6.00 3.53 -20.07
CA ALA A 82 7.18 3.56 -19.21
C ALA A 82 7.03 4.57 -18.06
N LEU A 83 7.75 4.34 -16.98
CA LEU A 83 7.92 5.24 -15.84
C LEU A 83 9.40 5.56 -15.65
N ASN A 84 9.78 6.82 -15.72
CA ASN A 84 11.18 7.28 -15.63
C ASN A 84 12.13 6.48 -16.54
N GLY A 85 11.66 6.14 -17.77
CA GLY A 85 12.43 5.35 -18.72
C GLY A 85 12.38 3.82 -18.50
N VAL A 86 11.74 3.35 -17.42
CA VAL A 86 11.56 1.91 -17.16
C VAL A 86 10.25 1.46 -17.81
N ALA A 87 10.32 0.55 -18.77
CA ALA A 87 9.14 0.02 -19.46
C ALA A 87 8.23 -0.74 -18.47
N LEU A 88 6.94 -0.45 -18.52
CA LEU A 88 5.91 -1.05 -17.66
C LEU A 88 5.45 -2.40 -18.21
N THR A 89 6.35 -3.39 -18.18
CA THR A 89 6.09 -4.78 -18.64
C THR A 89 6.29 -5.76 -17.48
N GLU A 90 5.71 -6.95 -17.60
CA GLU A 90 5.90 -8.02 -16.61
C GLU A 90 7.38 -8.43 -16.50
N ALA A 91 8.13 -8.41 -17.60
CA ALA A 91 9.57 -8.70 -17.60
C ALA A 91 10.39 -7.72 -16.74
N ASN A 92 9.90 -6.49 -16.57
CA ASN A 92 10.57 -5.43 -15.80
C ASN A 92 9.96 -5.24 -14.40
N HIS A 93 9.20 -6.21 -13.89
CA HIS A 93 8.42 -6.08 -12.64
C HIS A 93 9.24 -5.52 -11.47
N GLU A 94 10.46 -6.02 -11.24
CA GLU A 94 11.31 -5.55 -10.14
C GLU A 94 11.82 -4.11 -10.38
N ALA A 95 12.19 -3.76 -11.60
CA ALA A 95 12.60 -2.40 -11.95
C ALA A 95 11.45 -1.40 -11.82
N VAL A 96 10.25 -1.81 -12.24
CA VAL A 96 9.01 -1.01 -12.08
C VAL A 96 8.67 -0.82 -10.62
N LYS A 97 8.79 -1.86 -9.80
CA LYS A 97 8.56 -1.79 -8.34
C LYS A 97 9.51 -0.81 -7.69
N LYS A 98 10.81 -0.87 -8.05
CA LYS A 98 11.80 0.10 -7.58
C LYS A 98 11.47 1.52 -8.04
N ALA A 99 11.17 1.74 -9.32
CA ALA A 99 10.80 3.05 -9.85
C ALA A 99 9.57 3.63 -9.15
N LYS A 100 8.59 2.78 -8.80
CA LYS A 100 7.41 3.19 -8.01
C LYS A 100 7.76 3.51 -6.56
N SER A 101 8.66 2.76 -5.91
CA SER A 101 9.08 3.05 -4.53
C SER A 101 9.82 4.38 -4.40
N ASP A 102 10.46 4.83 -5.47
CA ASP A 102 11.17 6.12 -5.52
C ASP A 102 10.22 7.32 -5.74
N CYS A 103 8.92 7.06 -5.97
CA CYS A 103 7.88 8.07 -6.18
C CYS A 103 7.41 8.68 -4.86
N ALA A 104 8.22 9.54 -4.24
CA ALA A 104 7.85 10.27 -3.03
C ALA A 104 7.15 11.60 -3.34
N VAL A 105 6.46 12.14 -2.34
CA VAL A 105 5.84 13.48 -2.41
C VAL A 105 6.88 14.54 -2.81
N GLY A 106 6.52 15.41 -3.73
CA GLY A 106 7.37 16.48 -4.26
C GLY A 106 8.35 16.05 -5.34
N LYS A 107 8.48 14.76 -5.63
CA LYS A 107 9.30 14.29 -6.76
C LYS A 107 8.58 14.45 -8.10
N THR A 108 9.33 14.81 -9.12
CA THR A 108 8.85 14.84 -10.50
C THR A 108 9.10 13.49 -11.14
N VAL A 109 8.08 12.94 -11.76
CA VAL A 109 8.11 11.68 -12.47
C VAL A 109 7.77 11.89 -13.95
N ALA A 110 8.42 11.14 -14.82
CA ALA A 110 8.16 11.15 -16.26
C ALA A 110 7.48 9.85 -16.68
N TYR A 111 6.28 9.95 -17.21
CA TYR A 111 5.57 8.82 -17.80
C TYR A 111 5.59 8.92 -19.32
N THR A 112 6.02 7.85 -19.97
CA THR A 112 5.76 7.68 -21.40
C THR A 112 4.40 7.02 -21.53
N ILE A 113 3.51 7.68 -22.26
CA ILE A 113 2.17 7.19 -22.55
C ILE A 113 2.02 6.98 -24.07
N ARG A 114 1.11 6.10 -24.44
CA ARG A 114 0.64 5.96 -25.82
C ARG A 114 -0.80 6.45 -25.91
N ARG A 115 -1.04 7.42 -26.78
CA ARG A 115 -2.36 8.00 -27.08
C ARG A 115 -2.52 8.08 -28.60
N ASP A 116 -3.61 7.53 -29.12
CA ASP A 116 -3.90 7.53 -30.56
C ASP A 116 -2.76 6.97 -31.44
N GLY A 117 -2.07 5.92 -30.92
CA GLY A 117 -0.93 5.31 -31.58
C GLY A 117 0.41 6.05 -31.43
N ALA A 118 0.41 7.27 -30.92
CA ALA A 118 1.63 8.08 -30.71
C ALA A 118 2.11 8.02 -29.27
N GLU A 119 3.41 7.91 -29.07
CA GLU A 119 4.03 7.98 -27.75
C GLU A 119 4.31 9.44 -27.37
N ARG A 120 4.05 9.76 -26.11
CA ARG A 120 4.28 11.08 -25.53
C ARG A 120 4.82 10.93 -24.12
N THR A 121 5.74 11.79 -23.72
CA THR A 121 6.22 11.85 -22.34
C THR A 121 5.49 12.97 -21.63
N LEU A 122 4.86 12.63 -20.49
CA LEU A 122 4.20 13.56 -19.59
C LEU A 122 4.96 13.57 -18.28
N THR A 123 5.27 14.75 -17.78
CA THR A 123 5.94 14.93 -16.47
C THR A 123 4.95 15.51 -15.46
N ALA A 124 4.98 14.97 -14.25
CA ALA A 124 4.14 15.45 -13.17
C ALA A 124 4.94 15.46 -11.85
N THR A 125 4.73 16.48 -11.04
CA THR A 125 5.25 16.53 -9.68
C THR A 125 4.22 15.93 -8.74
N LEU A 126 4.64 14.91 -7.99
CA LEU A 126 3.76 14.16 -7.12
C LEU A 126 3.32 15.01 -5.92
N ALA A 127 2.03 15.01 -5.63
CA ALA A 127 1.43 15.70 -4.49
C ALA A 127 1.28 14.77 -3.28
N PRO A 128 1.03 15.31 -2.07
CA PRO A 128 0.55 14.52 -0.95
C PRO A 128 -0.76 13.80 -1.30
N VAL A 129 -0.95 12.60 -0.77
CA VAL A 129 -2.20 11.85 -0.94
C VAL A 129 -3.31 12.61 -0.19
N PRO A 130 -4.43 12.96 -0.83
CA PRO A 130 -5.57 13.56 -0.13
C PRO A 130 -6.14 12.59 0.92
N ASP A 131 -6.57 13.10 2.08
CA ASP A 131 -7.09 12.28 3.18
C ASP A 131 -8.26 11.37 2.74
N ALA A 132 -9.14 11.85 1.88
CA ALA A 132 -10.24 11.07 1.33
C ALA A 132 -9.75 9.86 0.50
N VAL A 133 -8.69 10.03 -0.29
CA VAL A 133 -8.08 8.98 -1.10
C VAL A 133 -7.35 7.98 -0.21
N LEU A 134 -6.63 8.47 0.80
CA LEU A 134 -5.95 7.64 1.78
C LEU A 134 -6.96 6.74 2.54
N ALA A 135 -8.09 7.31 2.97
CA ALA A 135 -9.15 6.57 3.63
C ALA A 135 -9.78 5.48 2.72
N GLU A 136 -9.93 5.77 1.43
CA GLU A 136 -10.43 4.80 0.44
C GLU A 136 -9.44 3.65 0.27
N TRP A 137 -8.16 3.92 0.10
CA TRP A 137 -7.10 2.90 -0.01
C TRP A 137 -7.03 2.00 1.22
N MET A 138 -7.13 2.58 2.41
CA MET A 138 -7.14 1.81 3.65
C MET A 138 -8.32 0.84 3.73
N LYS A 139 -9.51 1.26 3.27
CA LYS A 139 -10.70 0.40 3.22
C LYS A 139 -10.57 -0.73 2.20
N GLU A 140 -10.01 -0.45 1.03
CA GLU A 140 -9.80 -1.46 -0.01
C GLU A 140 -8.83 -2.55 0.45
N GLU A 141 -7.77 -2.17 1.14
CA GLU A 141 -6.81 -3.13 1.69
C GLU A 141 -7.38 -3.96 2.85
N GLU A 142 -8.21 -3.36 3.71
CA GLU A 142 -8.89 -4.11 4.76
C GLU A 142 -9.80 -5.19 4.18
N LYS A 143 -10.56 -4.86 3.13
CA LYS A 143 -11.39 -5.82 2.40
C LYS A 143 -10.56 -6.94 1.77
N ALA A 144 -9.42 -6.62 1.15
CA ALA A 144 -8.53 -7.60 0.54
C ALA A 144 -7.94 -8.56 1.59
N GLN A 145 -7.60 -8.06 2.79
CA GLN A 145 -7.09 -8.88 3.88
C GLN A 145 -8.16 -9.82 4.48
N VAL A 146 -9.42 -9.38 4.55
CA VAL A 146 -10.55 -10.22 4.99
C VAL A 146 -10.79 -11.32 3.98
N ALA A 147 -10.86 -11.02 2.70
CA ALA A 147 -11.08 -11.98 1.63
C ALA A 147 -9.96 -13.03 1.55
N SER A 148 -8.71 -12.69 1.87
CA SER A 148 -7.59 -13.63 1.86
C SER A 148 -7.56 -14.58 3.05
N LYS A 149 -8.32 -14.31 4.12
CA LYS A 149 -8.42 -15.17 5.32
C LYS A 149 -9.54 -16.19 5.23
N GLU A 150 -10.49 -16.01 4.33
CA GLU A 150 -11.63 -16.91 4.13
C GLU A 150 -11.38 -18.01 3.08
N ASN A 151 -10.19 -18.05 2.47
CA ASN A 151 -9.79 -19.02 1.47
C ASN A 151 -8.62 -19.86 2.00
#